data_a6ee8e5be16af5cf499ef3dff6706147
#
_entry.id   a6ee8e5be16af5cf499ef3dff6706147
#
_cell.length_a   1.000
_cell.length_b   1.000
_cell.length_c   1.000
_cell.angle_alpha   90.00
_cell.angle_beta   90.00
_cell.angle_gamma   90.00
#
_symmetry.space_group_name_H-M   'P 1'
#
loop_
_entity.id
_entity.type
_entity.pdbx_description
1 polymer ?
#
loop_
_entity_poly.entity_id
_entity_poly.type
_entity_poly.pdbx_seq_one_letter_code
_entity_poly.pdbx_strand_id
1 'polypeptide(L)'
;MDTESQLLNLNVTRDEDRISALPDELLLLILERLDLRDAVRAGAVSTRWRRLPHQLSLLALGIRSFRRATLAETMDAFVGAFLSVCPSADSNRESPRSCAIKALRLCFYPSAPHLSSIGRAVEDVVSCGNINSLEFRISLLPAEYAVRQLVEFGQTFMSFSRAYKVAFRCLTRLFLKGLAFGDSDVTDLISACDKLKCLTLRSCRLAHQHSTLRIDTPCSGLQELEFIHFVCARIELIHVPKLSKVHYHWCLDNPPVCFGYVPELCEVSLIRQAKVLQAPFMLSECLSRSATNLSKLHLNFGHQMIWIQPEHPKGLTAMLKNLTDVVLSNIFPECDLSWTLFILEAAPALQKFTLSRSRHACAIGYEDNAEKPNVVWEPSKDLKHLNLKLLWMYGFEEEDKVTNYIRLVMERAVGLRRIELRGENSCKECDVIDPRRSQVDEDRRCRIKERLTDGSPSSLEIIMC
;
A
#
# COMPACT_ATOMS: atom_id res chain seq x y z
N MET A 1 18.38 -63.67 -53.19
CA MET A 1 17.41 -63.66 -52.10
C MET A 1 17.63 -62.36 -51.43
N ASP A 2 16.80 -61.41 -51.83
CA ASP A 2 16.86 -59.98 -51.45
C ASP A 2 16.12 -59.78 -50.18
N THR A 3 16.73 -59.03 -49.31
CA THR A 3 16.06 -58.46 -48.15
C THR A 3 16.25 -56.96 -48.17
N GLU A 4 15.20 -56.27 -48.56
CA GLU A 4 15.04 -54.84 -48.57
C GLU A 4 15.21 -54.25 -47.17
N SER A 5 16.15 -53.35 -47.06
CA SER A 5 16.27 -52.44 -45.94
C SER A 5 15.35 -51.23 -46.16
N GLN A 6 14.17 -51.21 -45.56
CA GLN A 6 13.34 -50.03 -45.51
C GLN A 6 13.97 -49.03 -44.53
N LEU A 7 14.59 -48.00 -45.10
CA LEU A 7 14.97 -46.78 -44.42
C LEU A 7 13.72 -46.02 -44.01
N LEU A 8 13.41 -46.04 -42.72
CA LEU A 8 12.46 -45.14 -42.10
C LEU A 8 12.98 -43.70 -42.18
N ASN A 9 12.45 -42.96 -43.15
CA ASN A 9 12.58 -41.51 -43.21
C ASN A 9 11.83 -40.93 -42.00
N LEU A 10 12.54 -40.68 -40.91
CA LEU A 10 12.09 -39.77 -39.86
C LEU A 10 12.13 -38.36 -40.42
N ASN A 11 11.00 -37.89 -40.93
CA ASN A 11 10.74 -36.49 -41.15
C ASN A 11 10.84 -35.80 -39.78
N VAL A 12 12.00 -35.28 -39.47
CA VAL A 12 12.19 -34.28 -38.41
C VAL A 12 11.41 -33.04 -38.89
N THR A 13 10.15 -32.93 -38.48
CA THR A 13 9.41 -31.69 -38.57
C THR A 13 10.28 -30.65 -37.88
N ARG A 14 10.85 -29.72 -38.65
CA ARG A 14 11.44 -28.51 -38.14
C ARG A 14 10.40 -27.91 -37.17
N ASP A 15 10.73 -27.84 -35.89
CA ASP A 15 9.97 -27.04 -34.94
C ASP A 15 9.91 -25.63 -35.54
N GLU A 16 8.81 -25.32 -36.18
CA GLU A 16 8.55 -23.99 -36.71
C GLU A 16 8.54 -23.05 -35.53
N ASP A 17 9.42 -22.04 -35.55
CA ASP A 17 9.45 -20.97 -34.55
C ASP A 17 8.11 -20.20 -34.57
N ARG A 18 7.14 -20.79 -33.88
CA ARG A 18 5.75 -20.30 -33.82
C ARG A 18 5.66 -18.95 -33.15
N ILE A 19 6.63 -18.60 -32.28
CA ILE A 19 6.65 -17.33 -31.57
C ILE A 19 7.09 -16.22 -32.52
N SER A 20 8.15 -16.44 -33.30
CA SER A 20 8.60 -15.45 -34.30
C SER A 20 7.64 -15.28 -35.48
N ALA A 21 6.67 -16.17 -35.64
CA ALA A 21 5.60 -16.01 -36.64
C ALA A 21 4.48 -15.05 -36.21
N LEU A 22 4.43 -14.66 -34.90
CA LEU A 22 3.43 -13.72 -34.41
C LEU A 22 3.61 -12.31 -35.01
N PRO A 23 2.51 -11.53 -35.16
CA PRO A 23 2.59 -10.10 -35.47
C PRO A 23 3.42 -9.30 -34.49
N ASP A 24 4.03 -8.19 -34.93
CA ASP A 24 4.89 -7.36 -34.07
C ASP A 24 4.16 -6.83 -32.84
N GLU A 25 2.87 -6.53 -32.96
CA GLU A 25 2.02 -6.05 -31.88
C GLU A 25 1.92 -7.10 -30.75
N LEU A 26 1.79 -8.37 -31.06
CA LEU A 26 1.75 -9.44 -30.06
C LEU A 26 3.14 -9.71 -29.48
N LEU A 27 4.19 -9.62 -30.28
CA LEU A 27 5.56 -9.74 -29.80
C LEU A 27 5.90 -8.59 -28.83
N LEU A 28 5.47 -7.36 -29.11
CA LEU A 28 5.62 -6.22 -28.22
C LEU A 28 4.89 -6.43 -26.89
N LEU A 29 3.65 -6.94 -26.92
CA LEU A 29 2.91 -7.27 -25.69
C LEU A 29 3.60 -8.35 -24.84
N ILE A 30 4.27 -9.31 -25.49
CA ILE A 30 5.07 -10.32 -24.80
C ILE A 30 6.31 -9.66 -24.16
N LEU A 31 7.02 -8.84 -24.93
CA LEU A 31 8.23 -8.16 -24.45
C LEU A 31 7.94 -7.17 -23.32
N GLU A 32 6.80 -6.49 -23.33
CA GLU A 32 6.37 -5.58 -22.24
C GLU A 32 6.12 -6.29 -20.89
N ARG A 33 5.95 -7.63 -20.91
CA ARG A 33 5.81 -8.44 -19.69
C ARG A 33 7.15 -8.95 -19.14
N LEU A 34 8.23 -8.83 -19.92
CA LEU A 34 9.58 -9.20 -19.51
C LEU A 34 10.26 -8.00 -18.82
N ASP A 35 11.28 -8.27 -18.02
CA ASP A 35 12.20 -7.19 -17.67
C ASP A 35 12.99 -6.75 -18.92
N LEU A 36 13.46 -5.51 -18.92
CA LEU A 36 14.14 -4.96 -20.11
C LEU A 36 15.38 -5.78 -20.50
N ARG A 37 16.09 -6.34 -19.53
CA ARG A 37 17.27 -7.18 -19.80
C ARG A 37 16.90 -8.40 -20.62
N ASP A 38 15.82 -9.06 -20.25
CA ASP A 38 15.34 -10.24 -20.96
C ASP A 38 14.65 -9.87 -22.29
N ALA A 39 13.97 -8.74 -22.33
CA ALA A 39 13.45 -8.18 -23.59
C ALA A 39 14.57 -7.86 -24.60
N VAL A 40 15.65 -7.25 -24.12
CA VAL A 40 16.85 -6.98 -24.96
C VAL A 40 17.56 -8.28 -25.37
N ARG A 41 17.69 -9.26 -24.46
CA ARG A 41 18.26 -10.58 -24.77
C ARG A 41 17.44 -11.34 -25.80
N ALA A 42 16.11 -11.22 -25.74
CA ALA A 42 15.24 -11.79 -26.78
C ALA A 42 15.58 -11.23 -28.17
N GLY A 43 16.09 -10.00 -28.25
CA GLY A 43 16.62 -9.41 -29.48
C GLY A 43 17.80 -10.18 -30.12
N ALA A 44 18.47 -11.07 -29.37
CA ALA A 44 19.52 -11.94 -29.93
C ALA A 44 18.94 -13.12 -30.76
N VAL A 45 17.65 -13.42 -30.64
CA VAL A 45 16.99 -14.53 -31.31
C VAL A 45 16.93 -14.31 -32.84
N SER A 46 16.61 -13.08 -33.28
CA SER A 46 16.56 -12.75 -34.71
C SER A 46 16.74 -11.24 -34.94
N THR A 47 17.01 -10.88 -36.21
CA THR A 47 17.11 -9.47 -36.65
C THR A 47 15.81 -8.69 -36.43
N ARG A 48 14.63 -9.36 -36.54
CA ARG A 48 13.31 -8.81 -36.26
C ARG A 48 13.17 -8.49 -34.77
N TRP A 49 13.45 -9.43 -33.89
CA TRP A 49 13.38 -9.27 -32.44
C TRP A 49 14.33 -8.18 -31.90
N ARG A 50 15.46 -7.96 -32.58
CA ARG A 50 16.45 -6.94 -32.18
C ARG A 50 15.89 -5.51 -32.25
N ARG A 51 14.89 -5.27 -33.12
CA ARG A 51 14.28 -3.93 -33.29
C ARG A 51 13.10 -3.68 -32.35
N LEU A 52 12.44 -4.72 -31.87
CA LEU A 52 11.22 -4.62 -31.07
C LEU A 52 11.43 -3.91 -29.72
N PRO A 53 12.51 -4.14 -28.93
CA PRO A 53 12.72 -3.43 -27.66
C PRO A 53 12.77 -1.92 -27.81
N HIS A 54 13.13 -1.38 -28.96
CA HIS A 54 13.13 0.06 -29.21
C HIS A 54 11.71 0.64 -29.51
N GLN A 55 10.72 -0.23 -29.65
CA GLN A 55 9.33 0.14 -29.90
C GLN A 55 8.45 -0.06 -28.66
N LEU A 56 9.03 -0.45 -27.53
CA LEU A 56 8.30 -0.64 -26.27
C LEU A 56 7.68 0.67 -25.82
N SER A 57 6.40 0.62 -25.49
CA SER A 57 5.69 1.76 -24.92
C SER A 57 5.96 1.94 -23.42
N LEU A 58 6.31 0.87 -22.72
CA LEU A 58 6.73 0.85 -21.33
C LEU A 58 8.22 0.51 -21.22
N LEU A 59 9.01 1.44 -20.71
CA LEU A 59 10.41 1.20 -20.34
C LEU A 59 10.53 1.12 -18.82
N ALA A 60 10.77 -0.09 -18.30
CA ALA A 60 10.98 -0.34 -16.88
C ALA A 60 12.42 -0.84 -16.63
N LEU A 61 13.21 -0.05 -15.92
CA LEU A 61 14.58 -0.36 -15.55
C LEU A 61 14.74 -0.42 -14.04
N GLY A 62 15.21 -1.55 -13.54
CA GLY A 62 15.50 -1.73 -12.13
C GLY A 62 16.98 -2.08 -11.91
N ILE A 63 17.62 -1.39 -11.00
CA ILE A 63 19.04 -1.62 -10.67
C ILE A 63 19.34 -3.06 -10.27
N ARG A 64 18.36 -3.79 -9.75
CA ARG A 64 18.49 -5.19 -9.35
C ARG A 64 18.88 -6.11 -10.51
N SER A 65 18.50 -5.76 -11.73
CA SER A 65 18.86 -6.51 -12.95
C SER A 65 20.31 -6.34 -13.37
N PHE A 66 21.03 -5.38 -12.76
CA PHE A 66 22.42 -5.02 -13.13
C PHE A 66 23.45 -5.31 -12.04
N ARG A 67 23.14 -6.16 -11.06
CA ARG A 67 24.07 -6.44 -9.94
C ARG A 67 25.47 -6.80 -10.41
N ARG A 68 26.46 -6.09 -9.86
CA ARG A 68 27.90 -6.26 -10.04
C ARG A 68 28.57 -6.39 -8.67
N ALA A 69 29.91 -6.50 -8.66
CA ALA A 69 30.69 -6.61 -7.44
C ALA A 69 30.56 -5.36 -6.55
N THR A 70 30.53 -4.18 -7.15
CA THR A 70 30.41 -2.90 -6.43
C THR A 70 29.13 -2.15 -6.79
N LEU A 71 28.74 -1.22 -5.92
CA LEU A 71 27.63 -0.32 -6.17
C LEU A 71 27.89 0.57 -7.40
N ALA A 72 29.09 1.11 -7.51
CA ALA A 72 29.49 1.96 -8.63
C ALA A 72 29.33 1.23 -9.96
N GLU A 73 29.94 0.04 -10.10
CA GLU A 73 29.81 -0.80 -11.31
C GLU A 73 28.36 -1.16 -11.62
N THR A 74 27.54 -1.37 -10.59
CA THR A 74 26.11 -1.65 -10.76
C THR A 74 25.38 -0.44 -11.32
N MET A 75 25.67 0.76 -10.80
CA MET A 75 25.09 2.01 -11.28
C MET A 75 25.60 2.37 -12.70
N ASP A 76 26.88 2.15 -13.00
CA ASP A 76 27.47 2.34 -14.34
C ASP A 76 26.76 1.45 -15.37
N ALA A 77 26.57 0.17 -15.04
CA ALA A 77 25.85 -0.76 -15.91
C ALA A 77 24.38 -0.36 -16.11
N PHE A 78 23.71 0.09 -15.05
CA PHE A 78 22.33 0.59 -15.12
C PHE A 78 22.23 1.84 -16.00
N VAL A 79 23.08 2.85 -15.77
CA VAL A 79 23.09 4.09 -16.54
C VAL A 79 23.46 3.82 -17.99
N GLY A 80 24.48 2.98 -18.26
CA GLY A 80 24.85 2.57 -19.62
C GLY A 80 23.69 1.91 -20.37
N ALA A 81 22.97 1.01 -19.72
CA ALA A 81 21.77 0.38 -20.30
C ALA A 81 20.65 1.40 -20.56
N PHE A 82 20.43 2.32 -19.63
CA PHE A 82 19.42 3.36 -19.79
C PHE A 82 19.72 4.28 -20.98
N LEU A 83 20.94 4.77 -21.07
CA LEU A 83 21.43 5.64 -22.16
C LEU A 83 21.40 4.93 -23.52
N SER A 84 21.66 3.62 -23.58
CA SER A 84 21.62 2.87 -24.83
C SER A 84 20.23 2.74 -25.44
N VAL A 85 19.18 2.82 -24.60
CA VAL A 85 17.77 2.72 -25.03
C VAL A 85 17.14 4.09 -25.27
N CYS A 86 17.57 5.11 -24.54
CA CYS A 86 17.08 6.47 -24.70
C CYS A 86 17.76 7.15 -25.90
N PRO A 87 17.00 7.83 -26.78
CA PRO A 87 17.60 8.64 -27.82
C PRO A 87 18.30 9.86 -27.16
N SER A 88 19.63 10.00 -27.37
CA SER A 88 20.34 11.23 -27.03
C SER A 88 20.09 12.28 -28.11
N ALA A 89 19.88 13.53 -27.67
CA ALA A 89 19.67 14.66 -28.55
C ALA A 89 20.87 14.95 -29.48
N ASP A 90 22.08 14.44 -29.15
CA ASP A 90 23.34 14.68 -29.87
C ASP A 90 23.61 13.71 -31.03
N SER A 91 22.75 12.73 -31.31
CA SER A 91 22.97 11.87 -32.47
C SER A 91 22.52 12.60 -33.73
N ASN A 92 23.47 13.04 -34.58
CA ASN A 92 23.34 13.57 -35.96
C ASN A 92 22.59 12.60 -36.91
N ARG A 93 21.39 12.17 -36.56
CA ARG A 93 20.53 11.34 -37.41
C ARG A 93 19.34 12.19 -37.85
N GLU A 94 19.24 12.40 -39.15
CA GLU A 94 18.32 13.27 -39.89
C GLU A 94 16.81 12.98 -39.76
N SER A 95 16.39 12.16 -38.80
CA SER A 95 14.96 12.00 -38.50
C SER A 95 14.72 12.01 -37.01
N PRO A 96 13.79 12.85 -36.48
CA PRO A 96 13.36 12.78 -35.10
C PRO A 96 12.67 11.41 -34.93
N ARG A 97 13.39 10.46 -34.31
CA ARG A 97 12.75 9.21 -33.88
C ARG A 97 11.70 9.60 -32.85
N SER A 98 10.44 9.50 -33.24
CA SER A 98 9.33 9.57 -32.31
C SER A 98 9.63 8.57 -31.17
N CYS A 99 9.85 9.11 -29.98
CA CYS A 99 10.09 8.27 -28.80
C CYS A 99 8.80 7.47 -28.53
N ALA A 100 8.83 6.17 -28.75
CA ALA A 100 7.68 5.31 -28.54
C ALA A 100 7.29 5.17 -27.06
N ILE A 101 8.20 5.58 -26.15
CA ILE A 101 8.04 5.44 -24.71
C ILE A 101 6.89 6.34 -24.21
N LYS A 102 5.82 5.72 -23.74
CA LYS A 102 4.69 6.38 -23.07
C LYS A 102 4.76 6.31 -21.55
N ALA A 103 5.43 5.29 -21.02
CA ALA A 103 5.62 5.10 -19.59
C ALA A 103 7.08 4.75 -19.29
N LEU A 104 7.68 5.49 -18.36
CA LEU A 104 9.06 5.29 -17.91
C LEU A 104 9.08 5.01 -16.41
N ARG A 105 9.62 3.86 -16.01
CA ARG A 105 9.81 3.47 -14.62
C ARG A 105 11.27 3.20 -14.35
N LEU A 106 11.88 3.95 -13.44
CA LEU A 106 13.28 3.81 -13.07
C LEU A 106 13.39 3.48 -11.58
N CYS A 107 14.11 2.41 -11.25
CA CYS A 107 14.43 2.03 -9.89
C CYS A 107 15.96 2.04 -9.71
N PHE A 108 16.49 2.99 -8.94
CA PHE A 108 17.93 3.21 -8.79
C PHE A 108 18.32 3.69 -7.38
N TYR A 109 19.62 3.77 -7.12
CA TYR A 109 20.19 4.30 -5.88
C TYR A 109 20.51 5.80 -6.03
N PRO A 110 20.39 6.60 -4.95
CA PRO A 110 20.70 8.03 -5.00
C PRO A 110 22.22 8.27 -4.95
N SER A 111 22.93 7.78 -5.97
CA SER A 111 24.39 7.91 -6.10
C SER A 111 24.72 9.18 -6.88
N ALA A 112 25.32 10.17 -6.22
CA ALA A 112 25.57 11.51 -6.77
C ALA A 112 26.23 11.52 -8.17
N PRO A 113 27.27 10.71 -8.47
CA PRO A 113 27.91 10.71 -9.79
C PRO A 113 26.96 10.34 -10.94
N HIS A 114 25.98 9.48 -10.67
CA HIS A 114 25.10 8.91 -11.68
C HIS A 114 23.79 9.68 -11.88
N LEU A 115 23.35 10.44 -10.85
CA LEU A 115 22.09 11.18 -10.89
C LEU A 115 22.05 12.21 -12.02
N SER A 116 23.17 12.85 -12.33
CA SER A 116 23.24 13.83 -13.44
C SER A 116 23.01 13.19 -14.81
N SER A 117 23.54 12.01 -15.05
CA SER A 117 23.33 11.28 -16.31
C SER A 117 21.87 10.79 -16.42
N ILE A 118 21.32 10.27 -15.30
CA ILE A 118 19.91 9.86 -15.24
C ILE A 118 19.00 11.05 -15.48
N GLY A 119 19.24 12.18 -14.79
CA GLY A 119 18.41 13.36 -14.88
C GLY A 119 18.33 13.93 -16.30
N ARG A 120 19.48 14.08 -16.97
CA ARG A 120 19.54 14.54 -18.37
C ARG A 120 18.78 13.61 -19.30
N ALA A 121 19.06 12.29 -19.23
CA ALA A 121 18.39 11.33 -20.09
C ALA A 121 16.88 11.29 -19.88
N VAL A 122 16.40 11.45 -18.63
CA VAL A 122 14.95 11.55 -18.37
C VAL A 122 14.38 12.85 -18.95
N GLU A 123 15.05 14.00 -18.81
CA GLU A 123 14.60 15.26 -19.40
C GLU A 123 14.56 15.18 -20.93
N ASP A 124 15.54 14.54 -21.57
CA ASP A 124 15.54 14.30 -23.02
C ASP A 124 14.30 13.46 -23.44
N VAL A 125 14.04 12.37 -22.74
CA VAL A 125 12.89 11.51 -23.01
C VAL A 125 11.56 12.24 -22.78
N VAL A 126 11.45 13.03 -21.71
CA VAL A 126 10.25 13.82 -21.38
C VAL A 126 10.03 14.93 -22.40
N SER A 127 11.10 15.57 -22.89
CA SER A 127 11.03 16.64 -23.89
C SER A 127 10.54 16.15 -25.25
N CYS A 128 10.64 14.86 -25.55
CA CYS A 128 10.01 14.25 -26.73
C CYS A 128 8.47 14.24 -26.68
N GLY A 129 7.85 14.62 -25.57
CA GLY A 129 6.43 14.95 -25.44
C GLY A 129 5.45 13.78 -25.31
N ASN A 130 5.91 12.53 -25.32
CA ASN A 130 5.03 11.36 -25.39
C ASN A 130 4.83 10.64 -24.04
N ILE A 131 5.44 11.12 -22.94
CA ILE A 131 5.37 10.46 -21.64
C ILE A 131 4.05 10.78 -20.90
N ASN A 132 3.25 9.73 -20.67
CA ASN A 132 2.03 9.78 -19.88
C ASN A 132 2.27 9.43 -18.41
N SER A 133 3.27 8.60 -18.12
CA SER A 133 3.61 8.14 -16.78
C SER A 133 5.12 8.10 -16.58
N LEU A 134 5.58 8.79 -15.54
CA LEU A 134 6.95 8.75 -15.07
C LEU A 134 6.96 8.30 -13.62
N GLU A 135 7.70 7.24 -13.32
CA GLU A 135 7.83 6.68 -11.97
C GLU A 135 9.30 6.58 -11.58
N PHE A 136 9.64 7.16 -10.43
CA PHE A 136 10.93 6.93 -9.77
C PHE A 136 10.76 6.10 -8.52
N ARG A 137 11.61 5.09 -8.38
CA ARG A 137 11.76 4.27 -7.18
C ARG A 137 13.18 4.38 -6.68
N ILE A 138 13.38 5.22 -5.68
CA ILE A 138 14.67 5.46 -5.06
C ILE A 138 14.76 4.59 -3.81
N SER A 139 15.78 3.74 -3.71
CA SER A 139 15.98 2.91 -2.53
C SER A 139 17.46 2.79 -2.22
N LEU A 140 17.78 2.67 -0.94
CA LEU A 140 19.12 2.31 -0.50
C LEU A 140 19.33 0.79 -0.59
N LEU A 141 20.58 0.37 -0.62
CA LEU A 141 20.97 -1.03 -0.42
C LEU A 141 20.44 -1.53 0.94
N PRO A 142 20.15 -2.84 1.07
CA PRO A 142 19.87 -3.45 2.35
C PRO A 142 21.16 -3.42 3.21
N ALA A 143 21.31 -2.40 4.02
CA ALA A 143 22.40 -2.22 4.97
C ALA A 143 21.90 -1.35 6.12
N GLU A 144 22.53 -1.47 7.26
CA GLU A 144 22.32 -0.54 8.38
C GLU A 144 23.08 0.75 8.09
N TYR A 145 22.37 1.86 8.01
CA TYR A 145 22.94 3.17 7.79
C TYR A 145 22.79 4.02 9.06
N ALA A 146 23.85 4.73 9.42
CA ALA A 146 23.75 5.76 10.44
C ALA A 146 22.81 6.89 9.96
N VAL A 147 22.16 7.56 10.91
CA VAL A 147 21.22 8.67 10.60
C VAL A 147 21.86 9.74 9.74
N ARG A 148 23.15 10.06 9.99
CA ARG A 148 23.90 11.02 9.19
C ARG A 148 23.97 10.64 7.70
N GLN A 149 24.17 9.37 7.40
CA GLN A 149 24.20 8.87 6.02
C GLN A 149 22.83 8.98 5.35
N LEU A 150 21.74 8.71 6.09
CA LEU A 150 20.39 8.89 5.57
C LEU A 150 20.08 10.37 5.24
N VAL A 151 20.63 11.30 6.04
CA VAL A 151 20.54 12.75 5.78
C VAL A 151 21.32 13.11 4.51
N GLU A 152 22.54 12.62 4.35
CA GLU A 152 23.36 12.84 3.16
C GLU A 152 22.67 12.32 1.89
N PHE A 153 22.06 11.13 1.94
CA PHE A 153 21.25 10.59 0.83
C PHE A 153 20.01 11.42 0.54
N GLY A 154 19.32 11.90 1.58
CA GLY A 154 18.17 12.79 1.43
C GLY A 154 18.55 14.11 0.76
N GLN A 155 19.62 14.76 1.20
CA GLN A 155 20.14 15.99 0.61
C GLN A 155 20.58 15.79 -0.84
N THR A 156 21.24 14.68 -1.14
CA THR A 156 21.64 14.31 -2.51
C THR A 156 20.42 14.18 -3.41
N PHE A 157 19.37 13.50 -2.94
CA PHE A 157 18.12 13.35 -3.67
C PHE A 157 17.39 14.70 -3.86
N MET A 158 17.33 15.55 -2.84
CA MET A 158 16.72 16.87 -2.94
C MET A 158 17.50 17.79 -3.90
N SER A 159 18.83 17.70 -3.92
CA SER A 159 19.65 18.41 -4.91
C SER A 159 19.35 17.94 -6.33
N PHE A 160 19.18 16.63 -6.52
CA PHE A 160 18.75 16.06 -7.80
C PHE A 160 17.40 16.56 -8.25
N SER A 161 16.39 16.59 -7.34
CA SER A 161 15.06 17.10 -7.68
C SER A 161 15.07 18.58 -8.10
N ARG A 162 15.90 19.38 -7.46
CA ARG A 162 16.04 20.82 -7.77
C ARG A 162 16.79 21.05 -9.09
N ALA A 163 17.73 20.18 -9.44
CA ALA A 163 18.53 20.28 -10.67
C ALA A 163 17.72 19.89 -11.93
N TYR A 164 16.86 18.88 -11.84
CA TYR A 164 16.14 18.31 -12.99
C TYR A 164 14.63 18.57 -12.91
N LYS A 165 14.27 19.85 -12.91
CA LYS A 165 12.88 20.31 -12.70
C LYS A 165 11.90 19.80 -13.75
N VAL A 166 12.33 19.66 -15.02
CA VAL A 166 11.44 19.19 -16.11
C VAL A 166 11.04 17.73 -15.87
N ALA A 167 12.00 16.88 -15.48
CA ALA A 167 11.74 15.49 -15.11
C ALA A 167 10.77 15.40 -13.92
N PHE A 168 11.01 16.16 -12.84
CA PHE A 168 10.20 16.10 -11.62
C PHE A 168 8.78 16.65 -11.83
N ARG A 169 8.58 17.69 -12.64
CA ARG A 169 7.24 18.18 -13.03
C ARG A 169 6.40 17.14 -13.75
N CYS A 170 7.04 16.24 -14.50
CA CYS A 170 6.36 15.16 -15.22
C CYS A 170 6.18 13.88 -14.40
N LEU A 171 6.73 13.83 -13.18
CA LEU A 171 6.68 12.67 -12.31
C LEU A 171 5.23 12.42 -11.86
N THR A 172 4.76 11.18 -12.05
CA THR A 172 3.41 10.76 -11.67
C THR A 172 3.39 9.89 -10.42
N ARG A 173 4.46 9.12 -10.19
CA ARG A 173 4.61 8.24 -9.03
C ARG A 173 6.04 8.34 -8.49
N LEU A 174 6.14 8.50 -7.17
CA LEU A 174 7.43 8.58 -6.49
C LEU A 174 7.46 7.66 -5.29
N PHE A 175 8.40 6.73 -5.29
CA PHE A 175 8.68 5.85 -4.17
C PHE A 175 10.09 6.12 -3.64
N LEU A 176 10.18 6.50 -2.37
CA LEU A 176 11.44 6.79 -1.69
C LEU A 176 11.62 5.84 -0.51
N LYS A 177 12.80 5.23 -0.40
CA LYS A 177 13.12 4.31 0.69
C LYS A 177 14.46 4.65 1.32
N GLY A 178 14.45 4.82 2.65
CA GLY A 178 15.67 4.92 3.44
C GLY A 178 16.32 6.31 3.38
N LEU A 179 15.55 7.39 3.24
CA LEU A 179 16.06 8.76 3.17
C LEU A 179 15.65 9.53 4.43
N ALA A 180 16.47 10.52 4.81
CA ALA A 180 16.08 11.49 5.82
C ALA A 180 15.94 12.88 5.19
N PHE A 181 14.87 13.57 5.58
CA PHE A 181 14.44 14.85 5.02
C PHE A 181 14.51 15.97 6.05
N GLY A 182 14.79 17.19 5.62
CA GLY A 182 14.51 18.40 6.39
C GLY A 182 13.00 18.63 6.54
N ASP A 183 12.62 19.54 7.41
CA ASP A 183 11.22 19.75 7.78
C ASP A 183 10.33 20.21 6.61
N SER A 184 10.88 20.95 5.62
CA SER A 184 10.15 21.42 4.43
C SER A 184 10.35 20.54 3.19
N ASP A 185 11.37 19.68 3.16
CA ASP A 185 11.79 18.96 1.94
C ASP A 185 10.67 18.17 1.28
N VAL A 186 9.82 17.50 2.05
CA VAL A 186 8.71 16.71 1.50
C VAL A 186 7.65 17.60 0.86
N THR A 187 7.32 18.73 1.49
CA THR A 187 6.39 19.73 0.97
C THR A 187 6.93 20.38 -0.31
N ASP A 188 8.21 20.76 -0.30
CA ASP A 188 8.90 21.34 -1.46
C ASP A 188 8.91 20.35 -2.64
N LEU A 189 9.18 19.07 -2.34
CA LEU A 189 9.20 17.99 -3.33
C LEU A 189 7.83 17.80 -3.98
N ILE A 190 6.75 17.73 -3.19
CA ILE A 190 5.38 17.59 -3.71
C ILE A 190 5.02 18.81 -4.56
N SER A 191 5.37 19.99 -4.09
CA SER A 191 5.09 21.27 -4.79
C SER A 191 5.87 21.40 -6.10
N ALA A 192 7.05 20.79 -6.21
CA ALA A 192 7.85 20.77 -7.43
C ALA A 192 7.35 19.77 -8.48
N CYS A 193 6.44 18.86 -8.12
CA CYS A 193 5.98 17.77 -8.96
C CYS A 193 4.52 17.99 -9.41
N ASP A 194 4.30 18.76 -10.47
CA ASP A 194 2.96 19.19 -10.92
C ASP A 194 2.00 18.01 -11.23
N LYS A 195 2.54 16.87 -11.71
CA LYS A 195 1.77 15.70 -12.12
C LYS A 195 1.78 14.57 -11.10
N LEU A 196 2.36 14.77 -9.92
CA LEU A 196 2.50 13.73 -8.91
C LEU A 196 1.13 13.31 -8.36
N LYS A 197 0.81 12.04 -8.52
CA LYS A 197 -0.43 11.42 -8.01
C LYS A 197 -0.18 10.53 -6.80
N CYS A 198 0.94 9.82 -6.77
CA CYS A 198 1.23 8.86 -5.72
C CYS A 198 2.62 9.11 -5.13
N LEU A 199 2.69 9.28 -3.81
CA LEU A 199 3.94 9.39 -3.05
C LEU A 199 3.97 8.30 -1.98
N THR A 200 5.03 7.46 -2.00
CA THR A 200 5.29 6.47 -0.95
C THR A 200 6.63 6.78 -0.28
N LEU A 201 6.63 6.94 1.03
CA LEU A 201 7.81 7.15 1.87
C LEU A 201 8.00 5.94 2.77
N ARG A 202 8.98 5.08 2.43
CA ARG A 202 9.24 3.83 3.17
C ARG A 202 10.55 3.88 3.92
N SER A 203 10.53 3.54 5.22
CA SER A 203 11.72 3.57 6.09
C SER A 203 12.48 4.90 5.97
N CYS A 204 11.75 5.98 5.74
CA CYS A 204 12.24 7.34 5.71
C CYS A 204 12.01 8.01 7.07
N ARG A 205 12.62 9.17 7.25
CA ARG A 205 12.48 9.91 8.51
C ARG A 205 12.68 11.41 8.29
N LEU A 206 12.27 12.22 9.27
CA LEU A 206 12.80 13.57 9.40
C LEU A 206 14.20 13.54 10.02
N ALA A 207 15.04 14.49 9.64
CA ALA A 207 16.41 14.62 10.17
C ALA A 207 16.39 14.76 11.69
N HIS A 208 15.40 15.49 12.23
CA HIS A 208 15.09 15.59 13.64
C HIS A 208 13.85 14.75 13.95
N GLN A 209 14.02 13.65 14.69
CA GLN A 209 12.94 12.69 14.96
C GLN A 209 11.75 13.26 15.74
N HIS A 210 11.94 14.37 16.45
CA HIS A 210 10.89 15.06 17.22
C HIS A 210 10.23 16.19 16.39
N SER A 211 10.58 16.35 15.12
CA SER A 211 9.93 17.30 14.21
C SER A 211 8.59 16.78 13.73
N THR A 212 7.70 17.71 13.42
CA THR A 212 6.42 17.46 12.77
C THR A 212 6.56 17.58 11.28
N LEU A 213 6.16 16.57 10.51
CA LEU A 213 6.04 16.65 9.07
C LEU A 213 4.77 17.43 8.73
N ARG A 214 4.93 18.61 8.15
CA ARG A 214 3.82 19.44 7.67
C ARG A 214 3.76 19.40 6.17
N ILE A 215 2.59 19.05 5.61
CA ILE A 215 2.34 19.04 4.17
C ILE A 215 1.26 20.06 3.86
N ASP A 216 1.68 21.14 3.26
CA ASP A 216 0.83 22.25 2.82
C ASP A 216 1.05 22.49 1.32
N THR A 217 0.23 21.86 0.49
CA THR A 217 0.39 21.81 -0.97
C THR A 217 -0.96 22.00 -1.68
N PRO A 218 -1.53 23.22 -1.58
CA PRO A 218 -2.91 23.51 -2.04
C PRO A 218 -3.10 23.32 -3.55
N CYS A 219 -2.03 23.44 -4.34
CA CYS A 219 -2.07 23.29 -5.79
C CYS A 219 -1.65 21.90 -6.29
N SER A 220 -1.28 20.98 -5.38
CA SER A 220 -0.79 19.67 -5.80
C SER A 220 -1.89 18.76 -6.33
N GLY A 221 -1.52 17.88 -7.29
CA GLY A 221 -2.39 16.82 -7.82
C GLY A 221 -2.31 15.52 -7.03
N LEU A 222 -1.71 15.51 -5.83
CA LEU A 222 -1.45 14.31 -5.03
C LEU A 222 -2.76 13.64 -4.60
N GLN A 223 -2.91 12.37 -4.96
CA GLN A 223 -4.10 11.55 -4.71
C GLN A 223 -3.86 10.47 -3.66
N GLU A 224 -2.67 9.88 -3.65
CA GLU A 224 -2.33 8.78 -2.76
C GLU A 224 -1.04 9.10 -2.01
N LEU A 225 -1.07 9.00 -0.68
CA LEU A 225 0.07 9.24 0.19
C LEU A 225 0.24 8.04 1.13
N GLU A 226 1.41 7.41 1.06
CA GLU A 226 1.71 6.23 1.83
C GLU A 226 2.98 6.42 2.65
N PHE A 227 2.88 6.21 3.95
CA PHE A 227 4.00 6.16 4.88
C PHE A 227 4.16 4.74 5.41
N ILE A 228 5.37 4.18 5.28
CA ILE A 228 5.71 2.85 5.80
C ILE A 228 6.96 2.98 6.64
N HIS A 229 6.87 2.76 7.96
CA HIS A 229 7.98 2.98 8.90
C HIS A 229 8.59 4.40 8.77
N PHE A 230 7.75 5.41 8.67
CA PHE A 230 8.21 6.79 8.62
C PHE A 230 8.41 7.33 10.05
N VAL A 231 9.60 7.86 10.35
CA VAL A 231 9.96 8.33 11.70
C VAL A 231 9.88 9.85 11.76
N CYS A 232 8.88 10.34 12.49
CA CYS A 232 8.69 11.74 12.89
C CYS A 232 7.82 11.78 14.13
N ALA A 233 7.70 12.92 14.80
CA ALA A 233 6.80 13.07 15.96
C ALA A 233 5.33 13.07 15.52
N ARG A 234 4.99 13.72 14.42
CA ARG A 234 3.61 13.89 13.96
C ARG A 234 3.56 14.22 12.46
N ILE A 235 2.47 13.87 11.82
CA ILE A 235 2.18 14.26 10.44
C ILE A 235 0.95 15.19 10.43
N GLU A 236 1.08 16.36 9.82
CA GLU A 236 0.00 17.32 9.62
C GLU A 236 -0.21 17.57 8.13
N LEU A 237 -1.38 17.18 7.62
CA LEU A 237 -1.79 17.41 6.22
C LEU A 237 -2.66 18.68 6.20
N ILE A 238 -2.05 19.86 5.95
CA ILE A 238 -2.72 21.16 6.14
C ILE A 238 -3.69 21.44 5.00
N HIS A 239 -3.19 21.55 3.76
CA HIS A 239 -4.00 21.72 2.55
C HIS A 239 -3.51 20.72 1.49
N VAL A 240 -4.26 19.65 1.28
CA VAL A 240 -3.97 18.67 0.23
C VAL A 240 -5.29 18.26 -0.45
N PRO A 241 -5.88 19.16 -1.25
CA PRO A 241 -7.29 19.09 -1.66
C PRO A 241 -7.63 17.89 -2.54
N LYS A 242 -6.66 17.36 -3.30
CA LYS A 242 -6.86 16.19 -4.19
C LYS A 242 -6.55 14.86 -3.54
N LEU A 243 -6.13 14.86 -2.28
CA LEU A 243 -5.76 13.66 -1.56
C LEU A 243 -6.98 12.77 -1.32
N SER A 244 -6.97 11.58 -1.89
CA SER A 244 -8.08 10.61 -1.79
C SER A 244 -7.77 9.45 -0.86
N LYS A 245 -6.47 9.06 -0.76
CA LYS A 245 -6.07 7.92 0.07
C LYS A 245 -4.84 8.24 0.90
N VAL A 246 -4.90 7.85 2.17
CA VAL A 246 -3.77 7.91 3.11
C VAL A 246 -3.60 6.56 3.78
N HIS A 247 -2.38 6.02 3.65
CA HIS A 247 -1.96 4.78 4.32
C HIS A 247 -0.75 5.09 5.19
N TYR A 248 -0.87 4.90 6.49
CA TYR A 248 0.24 5.05 7.42
C TYR A 248 0.47 3.77 8.19
N HIS A 249 1.53 3.07 7.81
CA HIS A 249 1.93 1.80 8.38
C HIS A 249 3.06 2.00 9.39
N TRP A 250 2.92 1.43 10.57
CA TRP A 250 3.89 1.47 11.65
C TRP A 250 4.05 2.86 12.28
N CYS A 251 2.92 3.53 12.49
CA CYS A 251 2.90 4.79 13.21
C CYS A 251 3.21 4.58 14.70
N LEU A 252 4.00 5.51 15.29
CA LEU A 252 4.49 5.39 16.66
C LEU A 252 3.76 6.32 17.63
N ASP A 253 3.33 7.50 17.18
CA ASP A 253 2.76 8.55 18.03
C ASP A 253 1.25 8.71 17.90
N ASN A 254 0.61 9.42 18.84
CA ASN A 254 -0.83 9.67 18.94
C ASN A 254 -1.15 11.17 18.97
N PRO A 255 -2.07 11.63 18.12
CA PRO A 255 -2.60 10.99 16.92
C PRO A 255 -1.51 10.87 15.85
N PRO A 256 -1.50 9.79 15.04
CA PRO A 256 -0.42 9.54 14.08
C PRO A 256 -0.41 10.55 12.93
N VAL A 257 -1.58 11.01 12.54
CA VAL A 257 -1.77 11.99 11.47
C VAL A 257 -2.94 12.91 11.81
N CYS A 258 -2.82 14.19 11.44
CA CYS A 258 -3.89 15.16 11.57
C CYS A 258 -4.25 15.66 10.17
N PHE A 259 -5.51 15.52 9.84
CA PHE A 259 -6.06 15.95 8.56
C PHE A 259 -6.62 17.37 8.69
N GLY A 260 -6.09 18.32 7.92
CA GLY A 260 -6.62 19.64 7.73
C GLY A 260 -7.64 19.69 6.60
N TYR A 261 -7.35 20.43 5.53
CA TYR A 261 -8.24 20.56 4.36
C TYR A 261 -7.95 19.46 3.33
N VAL A 262 -8.76 18.39 3.36
CA VAL A 262 -8.64 17.20 2.51
C VAL A 262 -10.02 16.74 2.00
N PRO A 263 -10.74 17.53 1.24
CA PRO A 263 -12.15 17.31 0.90
C PRO A 263 -12.40 16.05 0.04
N GLU A 264 -11.40 15.58 -0.71
CA GLU A 264 -11.52 14.37 -1.55
C GLU A 264 -11.10 13.08 -0.82
N LEU A 265 -10.75 13.16 0.47
CA LEU A 265 -10.29 12.00 1.25
C LEU A 265 -11.42 10.95 1.37
N CYS A 266 -11.20 9.78 0.78
CA CYS A 266 -12.16 8.67 0.79
C CYS A 266 -11.67 7.40 1.49
N GLU A 267 -10.34 7.25 1.66
CA GLU A 267 -9.77 6.06 2.28
C GLU A 267 -8.64 6.42 3.26
N VAL A 268 -8.75 5.95 4.50
CA VAL A 268 -7.72 6.08 5.53
C VAL A 268 -7.39 4.71 6.09
N SER A 269 -6.10 4.36 6.11
CA SER A 269 -5.58 3.15 6.73
C SER A 269 -4.47 3.50 7.71
N LEU A 270 -4.68 3.21 8.99
CA LEU A 270 -3.71 3.41 10.06
C LEU A 270 -3.33 2.07 10.65
N ILE A 271 -2.07 1.67 10.46
CA ILE A 271 -1.51 0.44 11.02
C ILE A 271 -0.49 0.83 12.07
N ARG A 272 -0.75 0.49 13.32
CA ARG A 272 0.08 0.90 14.42
C ARG A 272 0.98 -0.21 14.93
N GLN A 273 2.18 0.20 15.36
CA GLN A 273 3.05 -0.56 16.24
C GLN A 273 3.24 0.31 17.50
N ALA A 274 2.24 0.31 18.37
CA ALA A 274 2.26 1.16 19.56
C ALA A 274 3.29 0.70 20.58
N LYS A 275 3.98 1.66 21.19
CA LYS A 275 4.64 1.44 22.48
C LYS A 275 3.57 1.51 23.58
N VAL A 276 3.70 0.67 24.58
CA VAL A 276 2.74 0.41 25.67
C VAL A 276 2.28 1.66 26.42
N LEU A 277 3.06 2.71 26.43
CA LEU A 277 2.88 3.87 27.32
C LEU A 277 2.08 5.04 26.71
N GLN A 278 1.58 4.91 25.47
CA GLN A 278 0.88 6.04 24.83
C GLN A 278 -0.61 6.04 25.17
N ALA A 279 -1.13 7.20 25.54
CA ALA A 279 -2.55 7.40 25.77
C ALA A 279 -3.37 7.16 24.49
N PRO A 280 -4.59 6.60 24.59
CA PRO A 280 -5.52 6.57 23.47
C PRO A 280 -5.85 8.00 23.00
N PHE A 281 -6.21 8.15 21.72
CA PHE A 281 -6.67 9.42 21.16
C PHE A 281 -8.06 9.28 20.54
N MET A 282 -8.77 10.40 20.44
CA MET A 282 -10.09 10.46 19.81
C MET A 282 -9.95 10.55 18.27
N LEU A 283 -10.84 9.89 17.52
CA LEU A 283 -10.83 9.99 16.06
C LEU A 283 -11.04 11.43 15.58
N SER A 284 -11.77 12.25 16.32
CA SER A 284 -11.95 13.68 16.04
C SER A 284 -10.65 14.51 16.13
N GLU A 285 -9.63 14.03 16.84
CA GLU A 285 -8.32 14.68 16.89
C GLU A 285 -7.51 14.40 15.60
N CYS A 286 -7.81 13.30 14.93
CA CYS A 286 -7.16 12.87 13.69
C CYS A 286 -7.92 13.40 12.47
N LEU A 287 -9.22 13.13 12.40
CA LEU A 287 -10.05 13.43 11.25
C LEU A 287 -10.50 14.90 11.21
N SER A 288 -10.56 15.47 10.03
CA SER A 288 -11.04 16.84 9.82
C SER A 288 -12.50 16.85 9.39
N ARG A 289 -13.20 17.93 9.75
CA ARG A 289 -14.57 18.19 9.24
C ARG A 289 -14.62 18.37 7.72
N SER A 290 -13.50 18.64 7.07
CA SER A 290 -13.40 18.71 5.60
C SER A 290 -13.41 17.33 4.93
N ALA A 291 -13.06 16.25 5.65
CA ALA A 291 -13.00 14.88 5.15
C ALA A 291 -14.41 14.25 5.07
N THR A 292 -15.35 14.91 4.43
CA THR A 292 -16.77 14.47 4.37
C THR A 292 -17.00 13.32 3.41
N ASN A 293 -16.03 12.97 2.58
CA ASN A 293 -16.12 11.89 1.57
C ASN A 293 -15.52 10.56 2.05
N LEU A 294 -15.12 10.48 3.33
CA LEU A 294 -14.52 9.27 3.88
C LEU A 294 -15.52 8.10 3.78
N SER A 295 -15.15 7.11 2.97
CA SER A 295 -15.96 5.91 2.70
C SER A 295 -15.34 4.64 3.28
N LYS A 296 -14.01 4.63 3.50
CA LYS A 296 -13.29 3.48 4.04
C LYS A 296 -12.36 3.89 5.15
N LEU A 297 -12.46 3.20 6.29
CA LEU A 297 -11.58 3.37 7.44
C LEU A 297 -11.01 2.02 7.86
N HIS A 298 -9.68 1.88 7.82
CA HIS A 298 -8.98 0.72 8.33
C HIS A 298 -8.08 1.11 9.50
N LEU A 299 -8.34 0.52 10.66
CA LEU A 299 -7.52 0.66 11.87
C LEU A 299 -6.95 -0.71 12.24
N ASN A 300 -5.64 -0.81 12.29
CA ASN A 300 -4.94 -2.05 12.67
C ASN A 300 -4.25 -1.84 14.02
N PHE A 301 -4.64 -2.64 15.01
CA PHE A 301 -4.21 -2.51 16.40
C PHE A 301 -2.88 -3.20 16.68
N GLY A 302 -2.31 -3.94 15.71
CA GLY A 302 -1.00 -4.58 15.85
C GLY A 302 -0.93 -5.58 17.00
N HIS A 303 -2.01 -6.27 17.31
CA HIS A 303 -2.15 -7.21 18.43
C HIS A 303 -1.98 -6.57 19.81
N GLN A 304 -2.30 -5.29 19.94
CA GLN A 304 -2.21 -4.55 21.20
C GLN A 304 -3.59 -4.13 21.69
N MET A 305 -3.61 -3.64 22.94
CA MET A 305 -4.80 -3.01 23.49
C MET A 305 -5.19 -1.78 22.66
N ILE A 306 -6.47 -1.46 22.71
CA ILE A 306 -7.08 -0.40 21.90
C ILE A 306 -6.45 0.95 22.18
N TRP A 307 -6.10 1.66 21.13
CA TRP A 307 -5.48 2.99 21.17
C TRP A 307 -6.42 4.12 20.68
N ILE A 308 -7.69 3.79 20.43
CA ILE A 308 -8.75 4.75 20.14
C ILE A 308 -9.59 4.95 21.41
N GLN A 309 -9.79 6.19 21.78
CA GLN A 309 -10.72 6.56 22.84
C GLN A 309 -12.12 6.76 22.21
N PRO A 310 -13.16 6.05 22.64
CA PRO A 310 -14.52 6.32 22.24
C PRO A 310 -14.94 7.75 22.60
N GLU A 311 -15.70 8.34 21.72
CA GLU A 311 -16.20 9.69 21.89
C GLU A 311 -17.65 9.82 21.46
N HIS A 312 -18.31 10.90 21.88
CA HIS A 312 -19.73 11.05 21.59
C HIS A 312 -19.99 11.12 20.07
N PRO A 313 -20.87 10.27 19.50
CA PRO A 313 -21.09 10.11 18.07
C PRO A 313 -21.40 11.41 17.32
N LYS A 314 -22.11 12.36 17.96
CA LYS A 314 -22.43 13.67 17.35
C LYS A 314 -21.21 14.43 16.87
N GLY A 315 -20.06 14.29 17.52
CA GLY A 315 -18.81 14.92 17.09
C GLY A 315 -18.27 14.33 15.79
N LEU A 316 -18.47 13.04 15.56
CA LEU A 316 -17.96 12.27 14.44
C LEU A 316 -18.92 12.15 13.25
N THR A 317 -20.24 12.27 13.48
CA THR A 317 -21.25 11.98 12.44
C THR A 317 -21.03 12.83 11.18
N ALA A 318 -20.61 14.08 11.31
CA ALA A 318 -20.35 14.93 10.16
C ALA A 318 -19.19 14.41 9.29
N MET A 319 -18.20 13.77 9.90
CA MET A 319 -17.01 13.21 9.22
C MET A 319 -17.26 11.80 8.69
N LEU A 320 -18.06 11.01 9.41
CA LEU A 320 -18.29 9.59 9.11
C LEU A 320 -19.63 9.33 8.40
N LYS A 321 -20.37 10.37 8.01
CA LYS A 321 -21.70 10.24 7.39
C LYS A 321 -21.73 9.39 6.11
N ASN A 322 -20.62 9.38 5.36
CA ASN A 322 -20.47 8.64 4.10
C ASN A 322 -19.62 7.36 4.25
N LEU A 323 -19.25 7.00 5.48
CA LEU A 323 -18.44 5.82 5.77
C LEU A 323 -19.26 4.54 5.51
N THR A 324 -18.82 3.73 4.53
CA THR A 324 -19.50 2.50 4.11
C THR A 324 -18.78 1.23 4.58
N ASP A 325 -17.46 1.32 4.75
CA ASP A 325 -16.60 0.18 5.11
C ASP A 325 -15.72 0.53 6.29
N VAL A 326 -15.77 -0.28 7.34
CA VAL A 326 -14.84 -0.21 8.47
C VAL A 326 -14.16 -1.55 8.66
N VAL A 327 -12.85 -1.51 8.79
CA VAL A 327 -12.01 -2.67 9.12
C VAL A 327 -11.22 -2.37 10.38
N LEU A 328 -11.46 -3.11 11.44
CA LEU A 328 -10.71 -3.08 12.68
C LEU A 328 -9.96 -4.40 12.80
N SER A 329 -8.65 -4.38 12.59
CA SER A 329 -7.85 -5.61 12.46
C SER A 329 -6.81 -5.74 13.56
N ASN A 330 -6.43 -6.99 13.83
CA ASN A 330 -5.44 -7.37 14.84
C ASN A 330 -5.75 -6.82 16.24
N ILE A 331 -7.04 -6.87 16.62
CA ILE A 331 -7.50 -6.52 17.95
C ILE A 331 -7.01 -7.59 18.93
N PHE A 332 -6.44 -7.18 20.06
CA PHE A 332 -6.05 -8.12 21.10
C PHE A 332 -7.28 -8.84 21.66
N PRO A 333 -7.29 -10.17 21.83
CA PRO A 333 -8.49 -10.94 22.17
C PRO A 333 -9.10 -10.59 23.51
N GLU A 334 -8.31 -10.09 24.47
CA GLU A 334 -8.80 -9.71 25.77
C GLU A 334 -9.56 -8.36 25.78
N CYS A 335 -9.48 -7.58 24.67
CA CYS A 335 -10.23 -6.34 24.55
C CYS A 335 -11.74 -6.60 24.53
N ASP A 336 -12.46 -5.79 25.27
CA ASP A 336 -13.92 -5.68 25.10
C ASP A 336 -14.22 -5.09 23.73
N LEU A 337 -15.19 -5.63 23.01
CA LEU A 337 -15.56 -5.15 21.68
C LEU A 337 -16.66 -4.07 21.70
N SER A 338 -17.28 -3.82 22.84
CA SER A 338 -18.39 -2.84 22.95
C SER A 338 -17.98 -1.43 22.53
N TRP A 339 -16.71 -1.07 22.72
CA TRP A 339 -16.19 0.24 22.29
C TRP A 339 -16.39 0.50 20.80
N THR A 340 -16.43 -0.54 19.96
CA THR A 340 -16.61 -0.39 18.51
C THR A 340 -17.98 0.17 18.13
N LEU A 341 -18.96 0.08 19.04
CA LEU A 341 -20.33 0.51 18.80
C LEU A 341 -20.47 2.02 18.64
N PHE A 342 -19.55 2.82 19.21
CA PHE A 342 -19.56 4.28 18.97
C PHE A 342 -19.34 4.61 17.48
N ILE A 343 -18.58 3.77 16.73
CA ILE A 343 -18.38 3.92 15.29
C ILE A 343 -19.70 3.63 14.56
N LEU A 344 -20.43 2.58 14.96
CA LEU A 344 -21.75 2.29 14.38
C LEU A 344 -22.73 3.45 14.60
N GLU A 345 -22.72 4.05 15.78
CA GLU A 345 -23.55 5.22 16.09
C GLU A 345 -23.16 6.45 15.26
N ALA A 346 -21.86 6.64 14.99
CA ALA A 346 -21.35 7.79 14.27
C ALA A 346 -21.43 7.66 12.74
N ALA A 347 -21.55 6.44 12.21
CA ALA A 347 -21.46 6.14 10.76
C ALA A 347 -22.79 5.59 10.20
N PRO A 348 -23.80 6.41 9.99
CA PRO A 348 -25.15 5.96 9.59
C PRO A 348 -25.20 5.27 8.22
N ALA A 349 -24.24 5.53 7.33
CA ALA A 349 -24.15 4.90 6.00
C ALA A 349 -23.37 3.57 5.99
N LEU A 350 -22.87 3.10 7.14
CA LEU A 350 -22.03 1.92 7.21
C LEU A 350 -22.75 0.67 6.71
N GLN A 351 -22.14 -0.04 5.77
CA GLN A 351 -22.72 -1.24 5.14
C GLN A 351 -21.94 -2.49 5.51
N LYS A 352 -20.64 -2.36 5.70
CA LYS A 352 -19.73 -3.47 5.98
C LYS A 352 -18.87 -3.15 7.19
N PHE A 353 -18.91 -4.05 8.17
CA PHE A 353 -18.13 -3.94 9.38
C PHE A 353 -17.29 -5.20 9.56
N THR A 354 -15.97 -5.06 9.54
CA THR A 354 -15.03 -6.16 9.66
C THR A 354 -14.23 -6.02 10.94
N LEU A 355 -14.27 -7.06 11.76
CA LEU A 355 -13.47 -7.19 12.98
C LEU A 355 -12.51 -8.36 12.83
N SER A 356 -11.24 -8.16 13.17
CA SER A 356 -10.27 -9.25 13.23
C SER A 356 -9.58 -9.23 14.60
N ARG A 357 -9.77 -10.32 15.34
CA ARG A 357 -9.07 -10.61 16.59
C ARG A 357 -7.92 -11.55 16.29
N SER A 358 -6.80 -11.38 16.96
CA SER A 358 -5.67 -12.28 16.81
C SER A 358 -4.90 -12.41 18.11
N ARG A 359 -4.72 -13.66 18.57
CA ARG A 359 -3.96 -13.99 19.78
C ARG A 359 -2.47 -14.00 19.53
N HIS A 360 -2.09 -14.10 18.28
CA HIS A 360 -0.73 -14.47 17.95
C HIS A 360 0.00 -13.43 17.11
N ALA A 361 1.13 -12.94 17.64
CA ALA A 361 2.12 -12.18 16.91
C ALA A 361 3.51 -12.73 17.17
N CYS A 362 3.98 -13.67 16.36
CA CYS A 362 5.31 -14.29 16.46
C CYS A 362 6.47 -13.29 16.43
N ALA A 363 6.24 -12.10 15.90
CA ALA A 363 7.28 -11.10 15.67
C ALA A 363 7.33 -9.97 16.70
N ILE A 364 6.40 -9.92 17.67
CA ILE A 364 6.28 -8.79 18.61
C ILE A 364 6.30 -9.34 20.03
N GLY A 365 7.29 -8.92 20.82
CA GLY A 365 7.34 -9.25 22.25
C GLY A 365 6.07 -8.80 22.97
N TYR A 366 5.40 -9.73 23.60
CA TYR A 366 4.10 -9.55 24.28
C TYR A 366 4.21 -8.91 25.67
N GLU A 367 5.34 -8.36 26.05
CA GLU A 367 5.64 -8.10 27.44
C GLU A 367 4.73 -7.11 28.17
N ASP A 368 3.82 -6.39 27.47
CA ASP A 368 3.22 -5.20 28.10
C ASP A 368 1.70 -5.00 27.92
N ASN A 369 0.93 -5.98 27.46
CA ASN A 369 -0.51 -5.77 27.23
C ASN A 369 -1.40 -5.94 28.47
N ALA A 370 -0.88 -6.50 29.55
CA ALA A 370 -1.68 -6.92 30.69
C ALA A 370 -2.17 -5.76 31.61
N GLU A 371 -1.57 -4.58 31.53
CA GLU A 371 -1.84 -3.50 32.49
C GLU A 371 -2.76 -2.37 31.97
N LYS A 372 -3.13 -2.39 30.67
CA LYS A 372 -4.01 -1.34 30.14
C LYS A 372 -5.47 -1.66 30.44
N PRO A 373 -6.23 -0.71 30.96
CA PRO A 373 -7.66 -0.89 31.20
C PRO A 373 -8.39 -1.11 29.86
N ASN A 374 -9.37 -2.01 29.89
CA ASN A 374 -10.28 -2.16 28.75
C ASN A 374 -11.05 -0.87 28.52
N VAL A 375 -11.19 -0.51 27.25
CA VAL A 375 -12.04 0.59 26.82
C VAL A 375 -13.42 0.04 26.56
N VAL A 376 -14.43 0.61 27.18
CA VAL A 376 -15.83 0.17 27.07
C VAL A 376 -16.67 1.33 26.58
N TRP A 377 -17.69 1.04 25.79
CA TRP A 377 -18.69 1.98 25.32
C TRP A 377 -20.10 1.40 25.51
N GLU A 378 -20.96 2.19 26.11
CA GLU A 378 -22.39 1.86 26.20
C GLU A 378 -23.15 2.56 25.07
N PRO A 379 -23.65 1.79 24.08
CA PRO A 379 -24.40 2.38 22.96
C PRO A 379 -25.69 2.98 23.44
N SER A 380 -26.18 4.00 22.72
CA SER A 380 -27.50 4.58 22.95
C SER A 380 -28.56 3.50 22.88
N LYS A 381 -29.52 3.56 23.81
CA LYS A 381 -30.67 2.62 23.84
C LYS A 381 -31.50 2.69 22.56
N ASP A 382 -31.53 3.85 21.91
CA ASP A 382 -32.29 4.11 20.69
C ASP A 382 -31.50 3.80 19.41
N LEU A 383 -30.28 3.31 19.51
CA LEU A 383 -29.47 2.96 18.35
C LEU A 383 -30.20 1.92 17.50
N LYS A 384 -30.56 2.30 16.27
CA LYS A 384 -31.05 1.42 15.21
C LYS A 384 -30.31 1.69 13.93
N HIS A 385 -29.36 0.82 13.60
CA HIS A 385 -28.55 0.97 12.38
C HIS A 385 -29.24 0.25 11.21
N LEU A 386 -29.72 1.04 10.22
CA LEU A 386 -30.52 0.52 9.10
C LEU A 386 -29.68 0.02 7.93
N ASN A 387 -28.48 0.52 7.77
CA ASN A 387 -27.65 0.32 6.58
C ASN A 387 -26.59 -0.76 6.73
N LEU A 388 -26.25 -1.21 7.95
CA LEU A 388 -25.30 -2.29 8.14
C LEU A 388 -25.90 -3.60 7.57
N LYS A 389 -25.22 -4.17 6.57
CA LYS A 389 -25.67 -5.38 5.86
C LYS A 389 -24.80 -6.59 6.19
N LEU A 390 -23.54 -6.36 6.50
CA LEU A 390 -22.53 -7.41 6.64
C LEU A 390 -21.64 -7.16 7.84
N LEU A 391 -21.60 -8.14 8.74
CA LEU A 391 -20.61 -8.24 9.82
C LEU A 391 -19.65 -9.40 9.52
N TRP A 392 -18.36 -9.12 9.39
CA TRP A 392 -17.31 -10.12 9.32
C TRP A 392 -16.49 -10.16 10.60
N MET A 393 -16.32 -11.35 11.16
CA MET A 393 -15.47 -11.53 12.34
C MET A 393 -14.45 -12.64 12.08
N TYR A 394 -13.17 -12.24 12.06
CA TYR A 394 -12.03 -13.15 12.02
C TYR A 394 -11.47 -13.35 13.41
N GLY A 395 -10.90 -14.53 13.70
CA GLY A 395 -10.47 -14.90 15.03
C GLY A 395 -11.66 -15.05 15.99
N PHE A 396 -12.79 -15.57 15.48
CA PHE A 396 -13.95 -15.88 16.28
C PHE A 396 -13.64 -17.07 17.19
N GLU A 397 -13.89 -16.89 18.47
CA GLU A 397 -13.92 -17.92 19.49
C GLU A 397 -15.27 -17.90 20.22
N GLU A 398 -15.76 -19.08 20.61
CA GLU A 398 -17.02 -19.20 21.32
C GLU A 398 -16.89 -18.77 22.79
N GLU A 399 -16.65 -17.48 22.99
CA GLU A 399 -16.61 -16.82 24.29
C GLU A 399 -17.91 -16.06 24.54
N ASP A 400 -18.37 -16.04 25.79
CA ASP A 400 -19.62 -15.34 26.15
C ASP A 400 -19.57 -13.86 25.79
N LYS A 401 -18.42 -13.19 26.04
CA LYS A 401 -18.24 -11.77 25.69
C LYS A 401 -18.40 -11.50 24.19
N VAL A 402 -17.90 -12.42 23.33
CA VAL A 402 -17.99 -12.28 21.86
C VAL A 402 -19.42 -12.58 21.39
N THR A 403 -20.04 -13.63 21.94
CA THR A 403 -21.42 -13.97 21.63
C THR A 403 -22.36 -12.86 22.02
N ASN A 404 -22.21 -12.30 23.22
CA ASN A 404 -23.01 -11.17 23.69
C ASN A 404 -22.83 -9.92 22.83
N TYR A 405 -21.58 -9.63 22.42
CA TYR A 405 -21.30 -8.54 21.49
C TYR A 405 -22.01 -8.73 20.15
N ILE A 406 -21.93 -9.92 19.53
CA ILE A 406 -22.62 -10.21 18.27
C ILE A 406 -24.15 -10.05 18.43
N ARG A 407 -24.73 -10.57 19.51
CA ARG A 407 -26.15 -10.38 19.82
C ARG A 407 -26.53 -8.91 19.92
N LEU A 408 -25.72 -8.10 20.60
CA LEU A 408 -25.94 -6.67 20.72
C LEU A 408 -25.87 -5.97 19.35
N VAL A 409 -24.95 -6.33 18.49
CA VAL A 409 -24.88 -5.83 17.12
C VAL A 409 -26.13 -6.24 16.33
N MET A 410 -26.58 -7.50 16.45
CA MET A 410 -27.81 -7.99 15.79
C MET A 410 -29.04 -7.22 16.24
N GLU A 411 -29.16 -6.94 17.53
CA GLU A 411 -30.25 -6.16 18.11
C GLU A 411 -30.30 -4.72 17.60
N ARG A 412 -29.09 -4.09 17.50
CA ARG A 412 -28.96 -2.67 17.12
C ARG A 412 -28.91 -2.45 15.61
N ALA A 413 -28.39 -3.41 14.85
CA ALA A 413 -28.27 -3.33 13.40
C ALA A 413 -29.43 -4.04 12.69
N VAL A 414 -30.60 -3.44 12.70
CA VAL A 414 -31.82 -4.02 12.11
C VAL A 414 -31.77 -4.25 10.60
N GLY A 415 -30.81 -3.63 9.91
CA GLY A 415 -30.52 -3.83 8.49
C GLY A 415 -29.59 -5.01 8.17
N LEU A 416 -29.09 -5.70 9.21
CA LEU A 416 -28.07 -6.76 9.06
C LEU A 416 -28.67 -7.98 8.33
N ARG A 417 -27.96 -8.44 7.30
CA ARG A 417 -28.40 -9.56 6.44
C ARG A 417 -27.52 -10.79 6.57
N ARG A 418 -26.22 -10.55 6.84
CA ARG A 418 -25.23 -11.63 6.91
C ARG A 418 -24.20 -11.40 8.00
N ILE A 419 -23.88 -12.46 8.72
CA ILE A 419 -22.75 -12.54 9.63
C ILE A 419 -21.82 -13.65 9.14
N GLU A 420 -20.53 -13.34 8.96
CA GLU A 420 -19.52 -14.34 8.65
C GLU A 420 -18.54 -14.45 9.82
N LEU A 421 -18.48 -15.66 10.41
CA LEU A 421 -17.60 -15.99 11.52
C LEU A 421 -16.50 -16.94 11.05
N ARG A 422 -15.25 -16.54 11.22
CA ARG A 422 -14.08 -17.36 10.87
C ARG A 422 -13.16 -17.48 12.05
N GLY A 423 -12.70 -18.70 12.32
CA GLY A 423 -11.66 -18.93 13.31
C GLY A 423 -10.32 -18.28 12.93
N GLU A 424 -9.39 -18.25 13.88
CA GLU A 424 -8.03 -17.80 13.61
C GLU A 424 -7.27 -18.90 12.86
N ASN A 425 -6.55 -18.54 11.79
CA ASN A 425 -5.70 -19.47 11.08
C ASN A 425 -4.50 -19.88 11.95
N SER A 426 -4.09 -21.16 11.84
CA SER A 426 -2.86 -21.64 12.49
C SER A 426 -1.64 -20.84 12.00
N CYS A 427 -0.76 -20.46 12.91
CA CYS A 427 0.49 -19.81 12.56
C CYS A 427 1.43 -20.81 11.87
N LYS A 428 2.07 -20.38 10.78
CA LYS A 428 3.07 -21.19 10.07
C LYS A 428 4.44 -21.18 10.75
N GLU A 429 4.65 -20.28 11.69
CA GLU A 429 5.96 -20.04 12.32
C GLU A 429 6.01 -20.55 13.77
N CYS A 430 4.87 -20.91 14.35
CA CYS A 430 4.81 -21.48 15.68
C CYS A 430 3.53 -22.30 15.89
N ASP A 431 3.55 -23.23 16.87
CA ASP A 431 2.44 -24.13 17.20
C ASP A 431 1.50 -23.58 18.29
N VAL A 432 1.52 -22.28 18.55
CA VAL A 432 0.75 -21.67 19.66
C VAL A 432 -0.76 -21.72 19.44
N ILE A 433 -1.20 -21.75 18.18
CA ILE A 433 -2.62 -21.88 17.86
C ILE A 433 -2.94 -23.33 17.60
N ASP A 434 -3.70 -23.96 18.52
CA ASP A 434 -4.20 -25.32 18.33
C ASP A 434 -5.14 -25.35 17.11
N PRO A 435 -4.79 -26.10 16.05
CA PRO A 435 -5.64 -26.22 14.85
C PRO A 435 -7.06 -26.72 15.16
N ARG A 436 -7.24 -27.45 16.29
CA ARG A 436 -8.55 -27.96 16.71
C ARG A 436 -9.50 -26.86 17.21
N ARG A 437 -8.96 -25.71 17.67
CA ARG A 437 -9.80 -24.57 18.08
C ARG A 437 -10.46 -23.86 16.91
N SER A 438 -9.85 -23.91 15.72
CA SER A 438 -10.37 -23.31 14.50
C SER A 438 -11.29 -24.24 13.70
N GLN A 439 -11.23 -25.56 13.93
CA GLN A 439 -12.15 -26.52 13.29
C GLN A 439 -13.46 -26.58 14.06
N VAL A 440 -14.48 -25.99 13.49
CA VAL A 440 -15.83 -26.04 14.02
C VAL A 440 -16.56 -27.19 13.30
N ASP A 441 -16.85 -28.28 14.02
CA ASP A 441 -17.69 -29.35 13.51
C ASP A 441 -19.14 -28.87 13.32
N GLU A 442 -19.96 -29.65 12.62
CA GLU A 442 -21.31 -29.26 12.28
C GLU A 442 -22.20 -29.11 13.53
N ASP A 443 -22.02 -29.96 14.55
CA ASP A 443 -22.77 -29.88 15.81
C ASP A 443 -22.44 -28.58 16.57
N ARG A 444 -21.18 -28.20 16.57
CA ARG A 444 -20.75 -26.94 17.18
C ARG A 444 -21.28 -25.74 16.40
N ARG A 445 -21.30 -25.81 15.07
CA ARG A 445 -21.90 -24.78 14.22
C ARG A 445 -23.37 -24.57 14.53
N CYS A 446 -24.12 -25.67 14.65
CA CYS A 446 -25.55 -25.61 15.00
C CYS A 446 -25.75 -24.97 16.38
N ARG A 447 -25.02 -25.39 17.39
CA ARG A 447 -25.11 -24.80 18.75
C ARG A 447 -24.79 -23.32 18.78
N ILE A 448 -23.74 -22.88 18.08
CA ILE A 448 -23.38 -21.46 18.01
C ILE A 448 -24.49 -20.67 17.31
N LYS A 449 -25.01 -21.18 16.19
CA LYS A 449 -26.13 -20.53 15.50
C LYS A 449 -27.34 -20.42 16.40
N GLU A 450 -27.74 -21.48 17.08
CA GLU A 450 -28.86 -21.48 18.04
C GLU A 450 -28.63 -20.42 19.13
N ARG A 451 -27.44 -20.39 19.73
CA ARG A 451 -27.11 -19.38 20.74
C ARG A 451 -27.19 -17.94 20.21
N LEU A 452 -26.83 -17.70 18.95
CA LEU A 452 -26.89 -16.37 18.36
C LEU A 452 -28.31 -15.98 17.92
N THR A 453 -29.11 -16.92 17.48
CA THR A 453 -30.47 -16.66 16.92
C THR A 453 -31.57 -16.74 17.92
N ASP A 454 -31.31 -17.17 19.16
CA ASP A 454 -32.32 -17.24 20.23
C ASP A 454 -32.91 -15.83 20.46
N GLY A 455 -34.19 -15.66 20.02
CA GLY A 455 -34.91 -14.39 20.06
C GLY A 455 -34.69 -13.44 18.87
N SER A 456 -33.97 -13.85 17.81
CA SER A 456 -33.69 -13.02 16.62
C SER A 456 -34.56 -13.36 15.40
N PRO A 457 -34.88 -12.40 14.51
CA PRO A 457 -35.69 -12.66 13.31
C PRO A 457 -34.99 -13.63 12.34
N SER A 458 -35.79 -14.50 11.74
CA SER A 458 -35.36 -15.65 10.90
C SER A 458 -34.73 -15.33 9.55
N SER A 459 -34.48 -14.06 9.21
CA SER A 459 -33.97 -13.65 7.90
C SER A 459 -32.47 -13.41 7.83
N LEU A 460 -31.76 -13.57 8.97
CA LEU A 460 -30.32 -13.33 9.07
C LEU A 460 -29.53 -14.59 8.70
N GLU A 461 -28.63 -14.45 7.71
CA GLU A 461 -27.71 -15.53 7.30
C GLU A 461 -26.45 -15.53 8.18
N ILE A 462 -26.20 -16.63 8.89
CA ILE A 462 -24.96 -16.82 9.68
C ILE A 462 -24.13 -17.90 9.02
N ILE A 463 -22.95 -17.50 8.51
CA ILE A 463 -21.97 -18.38 7.86
C ILE A 463 -20.79 -18.57 8.81
N MET A 464 -20.36 -19.82 8.97
CA MET A 464 -19.20 -20.21 9.76
C MET A 464 -18.22 -20.95 8.85
N CYS A 465 -16.99 -20.43 8.72
CA CYS A 465 -15.93 -20.96 7.85
C CYS A 465 -14.75 -21.41 8.67
#